data_254c8aa24e03c4b040e4c2e7055ff418
#
_entry.id   254c8aa24e03c4b040e4c2e7055ff418
#
_cell.length_a   1.000
_cell.length_b   1.000
_cell.length_c   1.000
_cell.angle_alpha   90.00
_cell.angle_beta   90.00
_cell.angle_gamma   90.00
#
_symmetry.space_group_name_H-M   'P 1'
#
loop_
_entity.id
_entity.type
_entity.pdbx_description
1 polymer ?
#
loop_
_entity_poly.entity_id
_entity_poly.type
_entity_poly.pdbx_seq_one_letter_code
_entity_poly.pdbx_strand_id
1 'polypeptide(L)'
;MGTRITREWLKCPEFLNDPRGMEATFRWSRRVTGKADRKKALGADVIVTTSGMLDGGPALWYLNRLRHNGANAILLTGLQAEGSGGRHLLELGRLAIFGNQTRIPLEIDKFELSNHADHQSLCSFAKECSPKSLVIFHADDSAAEAIEESLASEMKVFRPSNYETMELSI
;
A
#
# COMPACT_ATOMS: atom_id res chain seq x y z
N MET A 1 -10.59 -11.01 -1.68
CA MET A 1 -9.30 -10.94 -2.42
C MET A 1 -8.15 -11.40 -1.53
N GLY A 2 -7.86 -10.79 -0.41
CA GLY A 2 -6.72 -11.13 0.45
C GLY A 2 -6.57 -12.62 0.80
N THR A 3 -7.65 -13.29 1.20
CA THR A 3 -7.61 -14.73 1.51
C THR A 3 -7.15 -15.64 0.35
N ARG A 4 -7.44 -15.25 -0.90
CA ARG A 4 -6.98 -16.02 -2.07
C ARG A 4 -5.49 -15.82 -2.27
N ILE A 5 -5.01 -14.60 -2.14
CA ILE A 5 -3.58 -14.26 -2.23
C ILE A 5 -2.80 -14.99 -1.15
N THR A 6 -3.24 -14.93 0.12
CA THR A 6 -2.58 -15.63 1.23
C THR A 6 -2.47 -17.15 0.98
N ARG A 7 -3.50 -17.76 0.40
CA ARG A 7 -3.44 -19.18 0.03
C ARG A 7 -2.42 -19.48 -1.06
N GLU A 8 -2.28 -18.61 -2.04
CA GLU A 8 -1.26 -18.79 -3.09
C GLU A 8 0.14 -18.64 -2.50
N TRP A 9 0.37 -17.66 -1.65
CA TRP A 9 1.65 -17.49 -0.97
C TRP A 9 2.04 -18.71 -0.12
N LEU A 10 1.09 -19.28 0.63
CA LEU A 10 1.34 -20.48 1.44
C LEU A 10 1.66 -21.74 0.63
N LYS A 11 1.46 -21.73 -0.69
CA LYS A 11 1.90 -22.81 -1.59
C LYS A 11 3.40 -22.71 -1.93
N CYS A 12 4.00 -21.55 -1.75
CA CYS A 12 5.40 -21.26 -2.05
C CYS A 12 6.10 -20.73 -0.79
N PRO A 13 6.22 -21.56 0.27
CA PRO A 13 6.73 -21.12 1.57
C PRO A 13 8.18 -20.66 1.53
N GLU A 14 8.95 -21.08 0.53
CA GLU A 14 10.34 -20.69 0.29
C GLU A 14 10.53 -19.20 0.02
N PHE A 15 9.47 -18.50 -0.39
CA PHE A 15 9.50 -17.06 -0.63
C PHE A 15 8.97 -16.23 0.56
N LEU A 16 8.64 -16.89 1.67
CA LEU A 16 8.09 -16.23 2.86
C LEU A 16 9.14 -16.14 3.97
N ASN A 17 9.27 -14.98 4.60
CA ASN A 17 10.16 -14.79 5.74
C ASN A 17 9.75 -15.65 6.96
N ASP A 18 8.45 -15.77 7.21
CA ASP A 18 7.89 -16.62 8.28
C ASP A 18 6.63 -17.37 7.79
N PRO A 19 6.80 -18.50 7.10
CA PRO A 19 5.67 -19.30 6.61
C PRO A 19 4.78 -19.83 7.73
N ARG A 20 5.38 -20.21 8.86
CA ARG A 20 4.64 -20.77 10.01
C ARG A 20 3.79 -19.72 10.71
N GLY A 21 4.34 -18.53 10.95
CA GLY A 21 3.61 -17.40 11.51
C GLY A 21 2.47 -16.95 10.59
N MET A 22 2.69 -16.91 9.27
CA MET A 22 1.65 -16.61 8.30
C MET A 22 0.52 -17.65 8.33
N GLU A 23 0.85 -18.94 8.37
CA GLU A 23 -0.16 -20.00 8.45
C GLU A 23 -0.95 -19.93 9.77
N ALA A 24 -0.29 -19.71 10.89
CA ALA A 24 -0.93 -19.56 12.20
C ALA A 24 -1.90 -18.36 12.19
N THR A 25 -1.45 -17.20 11.74
CA THR A 25 -2.28 -15.98 11.62
C THR A 25 -3.49 -16.22 10.72
N PHE A 26 -3.30 -16.92 9.60
CA PHE A 26 -4.38 -17.23 8.67
C PHE A 26 -5.44 -18.18 9.29
N ARG A 27 -5.03 -19.12 10.11
CA ARG A 27 -5.94 -20.02 10.85
C ARG A 27 -6.77 -19.29 11.89
N TRP A 28 -6.19 -18.30 12.59
CA TRP A 28 -6.88 -17.51 13.61
C TRP A 28 -7.81 -16.45 13.02
N SER A 29 -7.56 -15.99 11.79
CA SER A 29 -8.38 -14.98 11.14
C SER A 29 -9.73 -15.52 10.69
N ARG A 30 -10.79 -14.74 10.88
CA ARG A 30 -12.12 -15.04 10.35
C ARG A 30 -12.30 -14.37 8.99
N ARG A 31 -12.55 -15.17 7.97
CA ARG A 31 -12.78 -14.67 6.62
C ARG A 31 -14.19 -14.10 6.48
N VAL A 32 -14.29 -12.91 5.92
CA VAL A 32 -15.54 -12.28 5.51
C VAL A 32 -15.87 -12.69 4.06
N THR A 33 -16.91 -13.48 3.86
CA THR A 33 -17.30 -13.98 2.53
C THR A 33 -18.58 -13.35 1.99
N GLY A 34 -19.40 -12.76 2.85
CA GLY A 34 -20.69 -12.21 2.47
C GLY A 34 -21.22 -11.13 3.42
N LYS A 35 -22.43 -10.66 3.15
CA LYS A 35 -23.07 -9.59 3.93
C LYS A 35 -23.26 -9.94 5.41
N ALA A 36 -23.59 -11.21 5.71
CA ALA A 36 -23.79 -11.68 7.08
C ALA A 36 -22.48 -11.66 7.87
N ASP A 37 -21.38 -12.17 7.26
CA ASP A 37 -20.07 -12.16 7.89
C ASP A 37 -19.55 -10.74 8.10
N ARG A 38 -19.82 -9.84 7.14
CA ARG A 38 -19.46 -8.42 7.24
C ARG A 38 -20.11 -7.74 8.45
N LYS A 39 -21.40 -8.07 8.74
CA LYS A 39 -22.08 -7.58 9.94
C LYS A 39 -21.47 -8.15 11.22
N LYS A 40 -21.13 -9.45 11.24
CA LYS A 40 -20.47 -10.07 12.40
C LYS A 40 -19.08 -9.48 12.67
N ALA A 41 -18.35 -9.12 11.63
CA ALA A 41 -17.02 -8.51 11.76
C ALA A 41 -17.03 -7.13 12.44
N LEU A 42 -18.18 -6.45 12.54
CA LEU A 42 -18.28 -5.19 13.32
C LEU A 42 -18.01 -5.36 14.81
N GLY A 43 -18.13 -6.58 15.34
CA GLY A 43 -17.78 -6.90 16.73
C GLY A 43 -16.39 -7.51 16.91
N ALA A 44 -15.53 -7.47 15.90
CA ALA A 44 -14.17 -7.96 16.00
C ALA A 44 -13.25 -6.86 16.56
N ASP A 45 -12.22 -7.27 17.31
CA ASP A 45 -11.21 -6.36 17.85
C ASP A 45 -10.34 -5.75 16.74
N VAL A 46 -10.07 -6.51 15.67
CA VAL A 46 -9.29 -6.07 14.51
C VAL A 46 -9.98 -6.46 13.20
N ILE A 47 -10.12 -5.51 12.30
CA ILE A 47 -10.66 -5.71 10.95
C ILE A 47 -9.60 -5.36 9.93
N VAL A 48 -9.08 -6.36 9.21
CA VAL A 48 -8.19 -6.15 8.06
C VAL A 48 -9.02 -6.14 6.77
N THR A 49 -8.93 -5.07 6.01
CA THR A 49 -9.75 -4.89 4.80
C THR A 49 -8.95 -4.29 3.66
N THR A 50 -9.43 -4.51 2.45
CA THR A 50 -8.88 -3.90 1.23
C THR A 50 -9.39 -2.47 1.03
N SER A 51 -8.86 -1.79 0.00
CA SER A 51 -9.05 -0.37 -0.29
C SER A 51 -8.29 0.52 0.70
N GLY A 52 -6.98 0.25 0.84
CA GLY A 52 -6.09 0.96 1.77
C GLY A 52 -6.02 2.47 1.53
N MET A 53 -6.24 2.94 0.29
CA MET A 53 -6.31 4.37 -0.04
C MET A 53 -7.67 5.02 0.29
N LEU A 54 -8.64 4.27 0.80
CA LEU A 54 -9.96 4.74 1.23
C LEU A 54 -10.80 5.43 0.14
N ASP A 55 -10.57 5.14 -1.13
CA ASP A 55 -11.33 5.69 -2.26
C ASP A 55 -12.63 4.91 -2.53
N GLY A 56 -12.86 3.81 -1.82
CA GLY A 56 -14.05 2.99 -2.00
C GLY A 56 -14.02 1.69 -1.22
N GLY A 57 -14.88 0.77 -1.62
CA GLY A 57 -14.85 -0.61 -1.18
C GLY A 57 -15.28 -0.87 0.27
N PRO A 58 -14.89 -2.04 0.82
CA PRO A 58 -15.35 -2.45 2.14
C PRO A 58 -14.82 -1.59 3.29
N ALA A 59 -13.66 -0.95 3.15
CA ALA A 59 -13.12 -0.06 4.17
C ALA A 59 -14.11 1.07 4.52
N LEU A 60 -14.65 1.78 3.52
CA LEU A 60 -15.64 2.84 3.75
C LEU A 60 -16.92 2.33 4.42
N TRP A 61 -17.33 1.10 4.09
CA TRP A 61 -18.51 0.51 4.70
C TRP A 61 -18.32 0.27 6.20
N TYR A 62 -17.14 -0.20 6.63
CA TYR A 62 -16.79 -0.37 8.04
C TYR A 62 -16.63 0.98 8.73
N LEU A 63 -15.89 1.90 8.16
CA LEU A 63 -15.66 3.23 8.72
C LEU A 63 -16.96 3.99 8.96
N ASN A 64 -17.90 3.95 8.02
CA ASN A 64 -19.18 4.61 8.21
C ASN A 64 -19.96 4.13 9.45
N ARG A 65 -19.71 2.91 9.88
CA ARG A 65 -20.39 2.30 11.05
C ARG A 65 -19.60 2.42 12.35
N LEU A 66 -18.29 2.38 12.25
CA LEU A 66 -17.41 2.30 13.42
C LEU A 66 -16.90 3.68 13.87
N ARG A 67 -16.96 4.71 13.01
CA ARG A 67 -16.44 6.06 13.28
C ARG A 67 -17.08 6.81 14.45
N HIS A 68 -18.20 6.32 14.96
CA HIS A 68 -18.92 6.96 16.06
C HIS A 68 -18.47 6.47 17.45
N ASN A 69 -17.65 5.42 17.51
CA ASN A 69 -17.09 4.93 18.75
C ASN A 69 -15.61 5.36 18.84
N GLY A 70 -15.32 6.33 19.69
CA GLY A 70 -13.98 6.88 19.88
C GLY A 70 -12.94 5.92 20.45
N ALA A 71 -13.33 4.70 20.88
CA ALA A 71 -12.40 3.63 21.24
C ALA A 71 -11.80 2.91 20.01
N ASN A 72 -12.30 3.18 18.81
CA ASN A 72 -11.78 2.62 17.59
C ASN A 72 -10.62 3.47 17.05
N ALA A 73 -9.70 2.85 16.33
CA ALA A 73 -8.62 3.51 15.60
C ALA A 73 -8.57 3.05 14.13
N ILE A 74 -7.90 3.80 13.30
CA ILE A 74 -7.63 3.49 11.90
C ILE A 74 -6.12 3.34 11.71
N LEU A 75 -5.69 2.18 11.23
CA LEU A 75 -4.30 1.90 10.92
C LEU A 75 -4.16 1.78 9.39
N LEU A 76 -3.50 2.76 8.77
CA LEU A 76 -3.19 2.76 7.34
C LEU A 76 -1.85 2.07 7.13
N THR A 77 -1.81 1.00 6.32
CA THR A 77 -0.64 0.12 6.20
C THR A 77 0.00 0.19 4.82
N GLY A 78 0.14 1.37 4.27
CA GLY A 78 0.77 1.54 2.96
C GLY A 78 0.68 2.97 2.43
N LEU A 79 1.18 3.13 1.22
CA LEU A 79 1.19 4.41 0.52
C LEU A 79 -0.23 5.00 0.45
N GLN A 80 -0.32 6.30 0.73
CA GLN A 80 -1.49 7.11 0.49
C GLN A 80 -1.15 8.10 -0.63
N ALA A 81 -1.59 7.78 -1.84
CA ALA A 81 -1.33 8.60 -3.01
C ALA A 81 -1.97 9.98 -2.88
N GLU A 82 -1.39 10.97 -3.53
CA GLU A 82 -1.94 12.32 -3.61
C GLU A 82 -3.38 12.27 -4.14
N GLY A 83 -4.29 13.05 -3.54
CA GLY A 83 -5.71 13.06 -3.87
C GLY A 83 -6.51 11.86 -3.38
N SER A 84 -5.89 10.81 -2.81
CA SER A 84 -6.62 9.67 -2.25
C SER A 84 -7.38 10.01 -0.99
N GLY A 85 -8.44 9.24 -0.70
CA GLY A 85 -9.23 9.39 0.53
C GLY A 85 -8.39 9.22 1.79
N GLY A 86 -7.43 8.28 1.79
CA GLY A 86 -6.52 8.07 2.91
C GLY A 86 -5.56 9.24 3.13
N ARG A 87 -5.10 9.89 2.05
CA ARG A 87 -4.28 11.10 2.13
C ARG A 87 -5.08 12.26 2.72
N HIS A 88 -6.30 12.49 2.24
CA HIS A 88 -7.21 13.49 2.80
C HIS A 88 -7.54 13.22 4.28
N LEU A 89 -7.69 11.95 4.65
CA LEU A 89 -7.95 11.57 6.03
C LEU A 89 -6.77 11.95 6.95
N LEU A 90 -5.53 11.67 6.52
CA LEU A 90 -4.32 12.02 7.27
C LEU A 90 -4.13 13.53 7.42
N GLU A 91 -4.37 14.30 6.36
CA GLU A 91 -4.11 15.73 6.32
C GLU A 91 -5.24 16.57 6.96
N LEU A 92 -6.48 16.16 6.73
CA LEU A 92 -7.66 16.98 7.07
C LEU A 92 -8.56 16.35 8.13
N GLY A 93 -8.33 15.11 8.54
CA GLY A 93 -9.22 14.36 9.44
C GLY A 93 -10.61 14.12 8.83
N ARG A 94 -10.72 14.18 7.50
CA ARG A 94 -11.97 14.03 6.76
C ARG A 94 -11.86 13.00 5.66
N LEU A 95 -12.98 12.35 5.37
CA LEU A 95 -13.08 11.31 4.35
C LEU A 95 -14.41 11.45 3.60
N ALA A 96 -14.37 11.27 2.28
CA ALA A 96 -15.58 11.18 1.48
C ALA A 96 -16.25 9.81 1.70
N ILE A 97 -17.33 9.76 2.48
CA ILE A 97 -18.12 8.55 2.72
C ILE A 97 -19.41 8.65 1.92
N PHE A 98 -19.57 7.82 0.90
CA PHE A 98 -20.74 7.83 0.00
C PHE A 98 -21.06 9.25 -0.56
N GLY A 99 -20.01 9.94 -0.99
CA GLY A 99 -20.14 11.29 -1.57
C GLY A 99 -20.22 12.46 -0.58
N ASN A 100 -20.29 12.19 0.72
CA ASN A 100 -20.36 13.23 1.75
C ASN A 100 -19.02 13.39 2.47
N GLN A 101 -18.49 14.62 2.51
CA GLN A 101 -17.31 14.94 3.30
C GLN A 101 -17.60 14.79 4.78
N THR A 102 -17.04 13.79 5.40
CA THR A 102 -17.35 13.37 6.76
C THR A 102 -16.11 13.50 7.64
N ARG A 103 -16.25 14.15 8.79
CA ARG A 103 -15.20 14.17 9.81
C ARG A 103 -15.08 12.78 10.45
N ILE A 104 -13.85 12.33 10.63
CA ILE A 104 -13.53 11.05 11.28
C ILE A 104 -12.86 11.33 12.62
N PRO A 105 -13.59 11.27 13.74
CA PRO A 105 -13.07 11.59 15.07
C PRO A 105 -12.42 10.38 15.73
N LEU A 106 -11.61 9.64 14.97
CA LEU A 106 -10.86 8.46 15.45
C LEU A 106 -9.37 8.77 15.47
N GLU A 107 -8.63 8.05 16.26
CA GLU A 107 -7.18 8.00 16.17
C GLU A 107 -6.77 7.36 14.82
N ILE A 108 -5.79 7.97 14.16
CA ILE A 108 -5.34 7.55 12.83
C ILE A 108 -3.83 7.46 12.85
N ASP A 109 -3.32 6.25 12.62
CA ASP A 109 -1.89 6.00 12.46
C ASP A 109 -1.57 5.44 11.08
N LYS A 110 -0.36 5.72 10.61
CA LYS A 110 0.18 5.18 9.36
C LYS A 110 1.42 4.34 9.64
N PHE A 111 1.45 3.15 9.07
CA PHE A 111 2.58 2.22 9.12
C PHE A 111 3.09 1.93 7.71
N GLU A 112 4.41 1.96 7.54
CA GLU A 112 5.05 1.63 6.28
C GLU A 112 5.28 0.11 6.19
N LEU A 113 4.21 -0.62 5.83
CA LEU A 113 4.27 -2.05 5.54
C LEU A 113 4.21 -2.26 4.02
N SER A 114 5.19 -1.69 3.31
CA SER A 114 5.28 -1.79 1.85
C SER A 114 5.88 -3.12 1.40
N ASN A 115 5.33 -3.68 0.30
CA ASN A 115 5.95 -4.77 -0.45
C ASN A 115 6.88 -4.26 -1.56
N HIS A 116 7.00 -2.94 -1.72
CA HIS A 116 7.88 -2.31 -2.68
C HIS A 116 9.27 -2.17 -2.08
N ALA A 117 10.30 -2.32 -2.91
CA ALA A 117 11.66 -2.03 -2.51
C ALA A 117 11.78 -0.54 -2.15
N ASP A 118 12.56 -0.24 -1.12
CA ASP A 118 12.90 1.13 -0.76
C ASP A 118 13.96 1.71 -1.69
N HIS A 119 14.24 3.00 -1.55
CA HIS A 119 15.22 3.72 -2.35
C HIS A 119 16.59 3.03 -2.34
N GLN A 120 17.07 2.63 -1.16
CA GLN A 120 18.38 2.01 -1.01
C GLN A 120 18.45 0.65 -1.71
N SER A 121 17.40 -0.15 -1.57
CA SER A 121 17.29 -1.46 -2.23
C SER A 121 17.25 -1.33 -3.74
N LEU A 122 16.52 -0.34 -4.28
CA LEU A 122 16.47 -0.07 -5.73
C LEU A 122 17.84 0.37 -6.26
N CYS A 123 18.52 1.28 -5.58
CA CYS A 123 19.85 1.73 -5.95
C CYS A 123 20.88 0.58 -5.90
N SER A 124 20.84 -0.24 -4.84
CA SER A 124 21.72 -1.40 -4.71
C SER A 124 21.49 -2.42 -5.82
N PHE A 125 20.22 -2.71 -6.16
CA PHE A 125 19.87 -3.59 -7.27
C PHE A 125 20.39 -3.06 -8.62
N ALA A 126 20.20 -1.75 -8.88
CA ALA A 126 20.71 -1.13 -10.10
C ALA A 126 22.24 -1.23 -10.22
N LYS A 127 22.97 -1.00 -9.12
CA LYS A 127 24.44 -1.15 -9.07
C LYS A 127 24.88 -2.59 -9.29
N GLU A 128 24.21 -3.55 -8.66
CA GLU A 128 24.49 -4.98 -8.84
C GLU A 128 24.29 -5.43 -10.28
N CYS A 129 23.25 -4.94 -10.96
CA CYS A 129 23.03 -5.18 -12.38
C CYS A 129 24.09 -4.55 -13.29
N SER A 130 24.76 -3.49 -12.84
CA SER A 130 25.79 -2.74 -13.59
C SER A 130 25.39 -2.41 -15.04
N PRO A 131 24.22 -1.80 -15.29
CA PRO A 131 23.76 -1.54 -16.64
C PRO A 131 24.53 -0.38 -17.28
N LYS A 132 24.65 -0.38 -18.61
CA LYS A 132 25.18 0.77 -19.36
C LYS A 132 24.29 2.00 -19.23
N SER A 133 22.98 1.78 -19.13
CA SER A 133 21.96 2.81 -19.02
C SER A 133 20.81 2.33 -18.14
N LEU A 134 20.31 3.19 -17.27
CA LEU A 134 19.14 2.98 -16.42
C LEU A 134 18.01 3.89 -16.89
N VAL A 135 16.84 3.33 -17.08
CA VAL A 135 15.62 4.10 -17.37
C VAL A 135 14.69 4.00 -16.17
N ILE A 136 14.34 5.13 -15.58
CA ILE A 136 13.38 5.22 -14.48
C ILE A 136 11.99 5.39 -15.08
N PHE A 137 11.08 4.48 -14.75
CA PHE A 137 9.71 4.48 -15.22
C PHE A 137 8.74 4.27 -14.07
N HIS A 138 7.56 4.90 -14.13
CA HIS A 138 6.51 4.78 -13.14
C HIS A 138 6.94 5.20 -11.72
N ALA A 139 7.54 6.37 -11.62
CA ALA A 139 7.95 6.99 -10.36
C ALA A 139 7.42 8.42 -10.28
N ASP A 140 7.18 8.91 -9.06
CA ASP A 140 6.94 10.33 -8.82
C ASP A 140 8.24 11.12 -9.10
N ASP A 141 8.11 12.37 -9.57
CA ASP A 141 9.26 13.18 -10.00
C ASP A 141 10.35 13.28 -8.93
N SER A 142 9.97 13.51 -7.68
CA SER A 142 10.90 13.60 -6.55
C SER A 142 11.62 12.27 -6.26
N ALA A 143 10.93 11.15 -6.41
CA ALA A 143 11.52 9.81 -6.21
C ALA A 143 12.48 9.48 -7.36
N ALA A 144 12.10 9.82 -8.60
CA ALA A 144 12.95 9.62 -9.77
C ALA A 144 14.24 10.47 -9.69
N GLU A 145 14.11 11.73 -9.25
CA GLU A 145 15.25 12.63 -9.04
C GLU A 145 16.22 12.10 -7.99
N ALA A 146 15.72 11.63 -6.86
CA ALA A 146 16.56 11.06 -5.81
C ALA A 146 17.33 9.81 -6.28
N ILE A 147 16.72 8.95 -7.11
CA ILE A 147 17.40 7.77 -7.69
C ILE A 147 18.47 8.22 -8.70
N GLU A 148 18.16 9.18 -9.57
CA GLU A 148 19.11 9.74 -10.53
C GLU A 148 20.33 10.34 -9.81
N GLU A 149 20.13 11.21 -8.83
CA GLU A 149 21.21 11.80 -8.03
C GLU A 149 22.10 10.74 -7.38
N SER A 150 21.51 9.66 -6.88
CA SER A 150 22.25 8.58 -6.23
C SER A 150 23.07 7.72 -7.19
N LEU A 151 22.73 7.68 -8.48
CA LEU A 151 23.31 6.76 -9.45
C LEU A 151 24.04 7.46 -10.61
N ALA A 152 23.87 8.76 -10.82
CA ALA A 152 24.41 9.50 -11.95
C ALA A 152 25.95 9.48 -12.05
N SER A 153 26.65 9.26 -10.92
CA SER A 153 28.11 9.12 -10.91
C SER A 153 28.61 7.75 -11.38
N GLU A 154 27.74 6.73 -11.39
CA GLU A 154 28.11 5.34 -11.68
C GLU A 154 27.57 4.86 -13.02
N MET A 155 26.43 5.41 -13.47
CA MET A 155 25.78 4.98 -14.71
C MET A 155 24.96 6.10 -15.34
N LYS A 156 24.64 5.94 -16.63
CA LYS A 156 23.80 6.90 -17.33
C LYS A 156 22.32 6.64 -16.96
N VAL A 157 21.67 7.65 -16.35
CA VAL A 157 20.28 7.57 -15.91
C VAL A 157 19.40 8.42 -16.82
N PHE A 158 18.23 7.91 -17.16
CA PHE A 158 17.21 8.58 -17.97
C PHE A 158 15.88 8.62 -17.24
N ARG A 159 15.20 9.74 -17.30
CA ARG A 159 13.85 9.97 -16.78
C ARG A 159 12.93 10.47 -17.90
N PRO A 160 12.45 9.60 -18.78
CA PRO A 160 11.58 10.03 -19.88
C PRO A 160 10.25 10.55 -19.34
N SER A 161 9.79 11.65 -19.91
CA SER A 161 8.43 12.14 -19.71
C SER A 161 7.41 11.23 -20.39
N ASN A 162 6.14 11.36 -20.00
CA ASN A 162 5.05 10.64 -20.69
C ASN A 162 5.06 11.00 -22.19
N TYR A 163 4.99 9.97 -23.04
CA TYR A 163 5.02 10.08 -24.52
C TYR A 163 6.37 10.53 -25.12
N GLU A 164 7.42 10.65 -24.33
CA GLU A 164 8.77 10.89 -24.82
C GLU A 164 9.34 9.62 -25.47
N THR A 165 9.98 9.78 -26.62
CA THR A 165 10.72 8.70 -27.29
C THR A 165 12.21 8.93 -27.10
N MET A 166 12.94 7.90 -26.67
CA MET A 166 14.38 7.95 -26.51
C MET A 166 15.05 6.79 -27.24
N GLU A 167 16.23 7.06 -27.78
CA GLU A 167 17.11 6.04 -28.35
C GLU A 167 18.17 5.65 -27.34
N LEU A 168 18.27 4.37 -27.06
CA LEU A 168 19.30 3.82 -26.19
C LEU A 168 20.35 3.11 -27.04
N SER A 169 21.60 3.49 -26.89
CA SER A 169 22.72 2.75 -27.48
C SER A 169 22.93 1.46 -26.67
N ILE A 170 22.76 0.31 -27.29
CA ILE A 170 22.97 -1.02 -26.72
C ILE A 170 24.46 -1.38 -26.70
#